data_24bab762992fba0e94b14684629e90a2
#
_entry.id   24bab762992fba0e94b14684629e90a2
#
_cell.length_a   1.000
_cell.length_b   1.000
_cell.length_c   1.000
_cell.angle_alpha   90.00
_cell.angle_beta   90.00
_cell.angle_gamma   90.00
#
_symmetry.space_group_name_H-M   'P 1'
#
loop_
_entity.id
_entity.type
_entity.pdbx_description
1 polymer ?
#
loop_
_entity_poly.entity_id
_entity_poly.type
_entity_poly.pdbx_seq_one_letter_code
_entity_poly.pdbx_strand_id
1 'polypeptide(L)'
;MADLSGKHGLIVGVANKRSISWAIAQAAAAAGARLALTYPSERLEENVRELAATLGNPLVLPCDVSDDQQIADLAATLDREFGGLDFFVHGAAFAPKEALDSPFVETSRESFRMALDISAYSLVGLTRAVAPLMETRGGGSVLTLTYLGSQRVFTNYNVMGVAKAALEASVRYLAADLGPKNIRVNAISAGAIKTLAAAGISGFSSILQVYRDRAPLRRGVDQGEVADAAIFLLSPASRAITGEVLMVDAGYHAMGI
;
A
#
# COMPACT_ATOMS: atom_id res chain seq x y z
N MET A 1 -21.32 2.72 -5.16
CA MET A 1 -19.84 2.71 -5.13
C MET A 1 -19.34 4.10 -5.48
N ALA A 2 -18.19 4.51 -4.95
CA ALA A 2 -17.61 5.79 -5.34
C ALA A 2 -17.19 5.74 -6.82
N ASP A 3 -17.42 6.84 -7.55
CA ASP A 3 -17.09 6.97 -8.97
C ASP A 3 -15.68 7.54 -9.11
N LEU A 4 -14.83 6.86 -9.87
CA LEU A 4 -13.49 7.30 -10.25
C LEU A 4 -13.36 7.51 -11.78
N SER A 5 -14.48 7.69 -12.49
CA SER A 5 -14.49 7.96 -13.92
C SER A 5 -13.67 9.21 -14.26
N GLY A 6 -12.79 9.11 -15.26
CA GLY A 6 -11.88 10.18 -15.65
C GLY A 6 -10.71 10.44 -14.67
N LYS A 7 -10.55 9.60 -13.64
CA LYS A 7 -9.43 9.68 -12.70
C LYS A 7 -8.26 8.82 -13.17
N HIS A 8 -7.06 9.34 -12.96
CA HIS A 8 -5.80 8.66 -13.25
C HIS A 8 -5.16 8.19 -11.95
N GLY A 9 -4.81 6.92 -11.87
CA GLY A 9 -4.25 6.31 -10.67
C GLY A 9 -2.97 5.53 -10.91
N LEU A 10 -2.01 5.67 -9.98
CA LEU A 10 -0.83 4.82 -9.88
C LEU A 10 -1.02 3.81 -8.75
N ILE A 11 -0.74 2.53 -9.02
CA ILE A 11 -0.78 1.47 -8.00
C ILE A 11 0.54 0.71 -7.99
N VAL A 12 1.25 0.80 -6.87
CA VAL A 12 2.52 0.13 -6.60
C VAL A 12 2.29 -1.08 -5.69
N GLY A 13 3.03 -2.17 -5.91
CA GLY A 13 2.98 -3.36 -5.06
C GLY A 13 2.05 -4.47 -5.54
N VAL A 14 1.69 -4.46 -6.83
CA VAL A 14 1.02 -5.61 -7.46
C VAL A 14 2.07 -6.68 -7.73
N ALA A 15 1.91 -7.86 -7.12
CA ALA A 15 2.80 -9.01 -7.34
C ALA A 15 2.06 -10.24 -7.89
N ASN A 16 0.83 -10.47 -7.46
CA ASN A 16 -0.02 -11.56 -7.93
C ASN A 16 -1.49 -11.32 -7.54
N LYS A 17 -2.37 -12.27 -7.90
CA LYS A 17 -3.83 -12.23 -7.63
C LYS A 17 -4.20 -12.11 -6.14
N ARG A 18 -3.28 -12.40 -5.22
CA ARG A 18 -3.50 -12.30 -3.77
C ARG A 18 -3.00 -10.98 -3.18
N SER A 19 -2.38 -10.10 -3.97
CA SER A 19 -1.95 -8.78 -3.49
C SER A 19 -3.18 -7.91 -3.16
N ILE A 20 -3.14 -7.20 -2.04
CA ILE A 20 -4.15 -6.19 -1.71
C ILE A 20 -4.16 -5.09 -2.77
N SER A 21 -2.98 -4.65 -3.23
CA SER A 21 -2.84 -3.69 -4.34
C SER A 21 -3.54 -4.15 -5.61
N TRP A 22 -3.57 -5.47 -5.88
CA TRP A 22 -4.31 -6.02 -7.02
C TRP A 22 -5.82 -5.87 -6.86
N ALA A 23 -6.36 -6.19 -5.68
CA ALA A 23 -7.79 -5.99 -5.41
C ALA A 23 -8.20 -4.52 -5.51
N ILE A 24 -7.34 -3.60 -5.03
CA ILE A 24 -7.55 -2.16 -5.19
C ILE A 24 -7.51 -1.76 -6.67
N ALA A 25 -6.60 -2.31 -7.48
CA ALA A 25 -6.55 -2.06 -8.92
C ALA A 25 -7.84 -2.50 -9.62
N GLN A 26 -8.34 -3.68 -9.29
CA GLN A 26 -9.61 -4.19 -9.83
C GLN A 26 -10.79 -3.28 -9.46
N ALA A 27 -10.90 -2.89 -8.18
CA ALA A 27 -11.96 -2.02 -7.71
C ALA A 27 -11.88 -0.61 -8.32
N ALA A 28 -10.68 -0.04 -8.47
CA ALA A 28 -10.48 1.26 -9.09
C ALA A 28 -10.79 1.25 -10.60
N ALA A 29 -10.40 0.18 -11.32
CA ALA A 29 -10.76 0.00 -12.72
C ALA A 29 -12.28 -0.15 -12.88
N ALA A 30 -12.94 -0.95 -12.04
CA ALA A 30 -14.40 -1.11 -12.03
C ALA A 30 -15.13 0.20 -11.70
N ALA A 31 -14.50 1.10 -10.91
CA ALA A 31 -14.99 2.45 -10.64
C ALA A 31 -14.69 3.46 -11.76
N GLY A 32 -14.09 3.04 -12.89
CA GLY A 32 -13.87 3.86 -14.07
C GLY A 32 -12.51 4.57 -14.15
N ALA A 33 -11.55 4.27 -13.25
CA ALA A 33 -10.24 4.88 -13.27
C ALA A 33 -9.36 4.33 -14.40
N ARG A 34 -8.51 5.19 -14.99
CA ARG A 34 -7.38 4.82 -15.83
C ARG A 34 -6.16 4.56 -14.96
N LEU A 35 -5.51 3.40 -15.09
CA LEU A 35 -4.49 2.95 -14.16
C LEU A 35 -3.10 2.80 -14.77
N ALA A 36 -2.09 3.03 -13.95
CA ALA A 36 -0.74 2.56 -14.11
C ALA A 36 -0.40 1.60 -12.95
N LEU A 37 0.18 0.45 -13.28
CA LEU A 37 0.66 -0.56 -12.34
C LEU A 37 2.17 -0.66 -12.43
N THR A 38 2.85 -0.98 -11.33
CA THR A 38 4.30 -1.18 -11.37
C THR A 38 4.71 -2.60 -10.99
N TYR A 39 5.86 -3.01 -11.50
CA TYR A 39 6.58 -4.22 -11.08
C TYR A 39 8.02 -3.86 -10.64
N PRO A 40 8.55 -4.47 -9.56
CA PRO A 40 9.86 -4.11 -9.01
C PRO A 40 11.04 -4.83 -9.69
N SER A 41 10.79 -5.86 -10.50
CA SER A 41 11.83 -6.63 -11.20
C SER A 41 11.25 -7.39 -12.38
N GLU A 42 12.09 -7.70 -13.38
CA GLU A 42 11.73 -8.47 -14.58
C GLU A 42 11.02 -9.79 -14.26
N ARG A 43 11.42 -10.44 -13.15
CA ARG A 43 10.78 -11.69 -12.69
C ARG A 43 9.27 -11.56 -12.45
N LEU A 44 8.78 -10.36 -12.10
CA LEU A 44 7.36 -10.11 -11.83
C LEU A 44 6.65 -9.44 -13.01
N GLU A 45 7.37 -9.00 -14.02
CA GLU A 45 6.79 -8.28 -15.16
C GLU A 45 5.68 -9.06 -15.87
N GLU A 46 5.98 -10.29 -16.31
CA GLU A 46 5.02 -11.12 -17.03
C GLU A 46 3.72 -11.31 -16.23
N ASN A 47 3.85 -11.64 -14.95
CA ASN A 47 2.71 -11.85 -14.06
C ASN A 47 1.86 -10.57 -13.88
N VAL A 48 2.50 -9.40 -13.75
CA VAL A 48 1.78 -8.13 -13.63
C VAL A 48 1.10 -7.75 -14.95
N ARG A 49 1.73 -8.00 -16.10
CA ARG A 49 1.14 -7.77 -17.43
C ARG A 49 -0.06 -8.67 -17.71
N GLU A 50 0.02 -9.96 -17.35
CA GLU A 50 -1.12 -10.88 -17.45
C GLU A 50 -2.33 -10.41 -16.61
N LEU A 51 -2.07 -9.95 -15.39
CA LEU A 51 -3.11 -9.38 -14.54
C LEU A 51 -3.68 -8.10 -15.15
N ALA A 52 -2.83 -7.19 -15.59
CA ALA A 52 -3.20 -5.92 -16.19
C ALA A 52 -4.09 -6.10 -17.44
N ALA A 53 -3.83 -7.10 -18.28
CA ALA A 53 -4.65 -7.40 -19.45
C ALA A 53 -6.13 -7.65 -19.11
N THR A 54 -6.44 -8.08 -17.88
CA THR A 54 -7.83 -8.29 -17.42
C THR A 54 -8.55 -6.98 -17.03
N LEU A 55 -7.83 -5.85 -16.96
CA LEU A 55 -8.36 -4.54 -16.56
C LEU A 55 -8.46 -3.53 -17.73
N GLY A 56 -8.47 -3.97 -18.98
CA GLY A 56 -8.55 -3.07 -20.12
C GLY A 56 -7.21 -2.39 -20.46
N ASN A 57 -6.10 -3.08 -20.25
CA ASN A 57 -4.75 -2.65 -20.61
C ASN A 57 -4.27 -1.35 -19.91
N PRO A 58 -4.18 -1.32 -18.58
CA PRO A 58 -3.50 -0.23 -17.89
C PRO A 58 -2.02 -0.17 -18.29
N LEU A 59 -1.36 0.98 -18.03
CA LEU A 59 0.09 1.06 -18.17
C LEU A 59 0.76 0.09 -17.19
N VAL A 60 1.81 -0.62 -17.63
CA VAL A 60 2.62 -1.49 -16.78
C VAL A 60 4.07 -1.07 -16.90
N LEU A 61 4.64 -0.54 -15.81
CA LEU A 61 5.90 0.17 -15.78
C LEU A 61 6.87 -0.46 -14.77
N PRO A 62 8.19 -0.53 -15.06
CA PRO A 62 9.17 -0.94 -14.07
C PRO A 62 9.30 0.12 -12.98
N CYS A 63 9.46 -0.30 -11.72
CA CYS A 63 9.83 0.58 -10.62
C CYS A 63 10.31 -0.24 -9.42
N ASP A 64 11.63 -0.32 -9.23
CA ASP A 64 12.21 -0.65 -7.95
C ASP A 64 12.15 0.60 -7.07
N VAL A 65 11.39 0.51 -5.98
CA VAL A 65 11.16 1.65 -5.07
C VAL A 65 12.38 2.06 -4.24
N SER A 66 13.47 1.29 -4.32
CA SER A 66 14.78 1.61 -3.73
C SER A 66 15.72 2.33 -4.71
N ASP A 67 15.29 2.57 -5.95
CA ASP A 67 16.05 3.23 -7.01
C ASP A 67 15.42 4.58 -7.37
N ASP A 68 16.06 5.67 -6.94
CA ASP A 68 15.58 7.04 -7.19
C ASP A 68 15.48 7.37 -8.69
N GLN A 69 16.31 6.76 -9.56
CA GLN A 69 16.22 6.99 -11.01
C GLN A 69 14.98 6.33 -11.60
N GLN A 70 14.67 5.10 -11.19
CA GLN A 70 13.45 4.43 -11.64
C GLN A 70 12.19 5.15 -11.14
N ILE A 71 12.21 5.72 -9.94
CA ILE A 71 11.12 6.56 -9.43
C ILE A 71 10.95 7.82 -10.30
N ALA A 72 12.05 8.47 -10.69
CA ALA A 72 12.00 9.65 -11.57
C ALA A 72 11.49 9.30 -12.97
N ASP A 73 11.94 8.20 -13.56
CA ASP A 73 11.52 7.72 -14.87
C ASP A 73 10.03 7.32 -14.88
N LEU A 74 9.55 6.73 -13.78
CA LEU A 74 8.13 6.44 -13.57
C LEU A 74 7.31 7.72 -13.60
N ALA A 75 7.70 8.74 -12.83
CA ALA A 75 6.99 10.02 -12.78
C ALA A 75 6.97 10.72 -14.14
N ALA A 76 8.10 10.76 -14.85
CA ALA A 76 8.19 11.33 -16.20
C ALA A 76 7.30 10.59 -17.21
N THR A 77 7.20 9.26 -17.10
CA THR A 77 6.31 8.47 -17.95
C THR A 77 4.84 8.74 -17.64
N LEU A 78 4.47 8.84 -16.34
CA LEU A 78 3.11 9.19 -15.95
C LEU A 78 2.70 10.58 -16.43
N ASP A 79 3.61 11.55 -16.37
CA ASP A 79 3.36 12.90 -16.91
C ASP A 79 3.05 12.85 -18.41
N ARG A 80 3.89 12.18 -19.19
CA ARG A 80 3.72 12.04 -20.65
C ARG A 80 2.41 11.32 -21.03
N GLU A 81 2.05 10.25 -20.31
CA GLU A 81 0.93 9.36 -20.69
C GLU A 81 -0.41 9.82 -20.09
N PHE A 82 -0.40 10.45 -18.92
CA PHE A 82 -1.60 10.86 -18.18
C PHE A 82 -1.75 12.38 -18.10
N GLY A 83 -0.66 13.16 -18.18
CA GLY A 83 -0.67 14.61 -18.00
C GLY A 83 -1.06 15.06 -16.58
N GLY A 84 -1.11 14.13 -15.63
CA GLY A 84 -1.46 14.35 -14.23
C GLY A 84 -2.04 13.14 -13.55
N LEU A 85 -2.04 13.13 -12.21
CA LEU A 85 -2.43 12.00 -11.38
C LEU A 85 -3.46 12.42 -10.34
N ASP A 86 -4.54 11.65 -10.17
CA ASP A 86 -5.58 11.91 -9.16
C ASP A 86 -5.36 11.10 -7.89
N PHE A 87 -4.75 9.91 -7.97
CA PHE A 87 -4.45 9.11 -6.79
C PHE A 87 -3.24 8.20 -6.96
N PHE A 88 -2.61 7.87 -5.82
CA PHE A 88 -1.49 6.97 -5.71
C PHE A 88 -1.72 5.97 -4.59
N VAL A 89 -1.58 4.67 -4.87
CA VAL A 89 -1.62 3.58 -3.89
C VAL A 89 -0.23 2.99 -3.72
N HIS A 90 0.31 3.11 -2.52
CA HIS A 90 1.59 2.56 -2.10
C HIS A 90 1.40 1.24 -1.38
N GLY A 91 1.74 0.13 -2.03
CA GLY A 91 1.67 -1.21 -1.46
C GLY A 91 3.02 -1.94 -1.39
N ALA A 92 4.14 -1.20 -1.55
CA ALA A 92 5.47 -1.78 -1.42
C ALA A 92 5.79 -2.11 0.05
N ALA A 93 6.31 -3.30 0.30
CA ALA A 93 6.84 -3.70 1.60
C ALA A 93 7.77 -4.90 1.43
N PHE A 94 8.91 -4.88 2.12
CA PHE A 94 9.86 -5.97 2.13
C PHE A 94 10.69 -5.98 3.41
N ALA A 95 10.96 -7.16 3.93
CA ALA A 95 12.02 -7.43 4.90
C ALA A 95 12.64 -8.79 4.58
N PRO A 96 13.97 -8.96 4.78
CA PRO A 96 14.61 -10.26 4.66
C PRO A 96 13.98 -11.27 5.62
N LYS A 97 13.82 -12.52 5.17
CA LYS A 97 13.15 -13.57 5.96
C LYS A 97 13.83 -13.82 7.29
N GLU A 98 15.16 -13.82 7.31
CA GLU A 98 15.94 -13.99 8.53
C GLU A 98 15.64 -12.90 9.59
N ALA A 99 15.35 -11.68 9.18
CA ALA A 99 14.99 -10.59 10.09
C ALA A 99 13.56 -10.69 10.65
N LEU A 100 12.74 -11.54 10.04
CA LEU A 100 11.40 -11.86 10.55
C LEU A 100 11.42 -13.07 11.49
N ASP A 101 12.22 -14.08 11.18
CA ASP A 101 12.26 -15.35 11.91
C ASP A 101 13.20 -15.35 13.13
N SER A 102 14.26 -14.51 13.13
CA SER A 102 15.20 -14.38 14.25
C SER A 102 14.66 -13.49 15.37
N PRO A 103 15.17 -13.59 16.62
CA PRO A 103 14.86 -12.62 17.66
C PRO A 103 15.10 -11.18 17.20
N PHE A 104 14.18 -10.26 17.50
CA PHE A 104 14.29 -8.87 17.02
C PHE A 104 15.61 -8.19 17.41
N VAL A 105 16.15 -8.48 18.59
CA VAL A 105 17.43 -7.92 19.10
C VAL A 105 18.62 -8.29 18.20
N GLU A 106 18.52 -9.36 17.43
CA GLU A 106 19.55 -9.84 16.49
C GLU A 106 19.41 -9.24 15.08
N THR A 107 18.42 -8.37 14.84
CA THR A 107 18.23 -7.75 13.53
C THR A 107 19.50 -7.00 13.10
N SER A 108 20.08 -7.38 11.96
CA SER A 108 21.25 -6.73 11.43
C SER A 108 20.97 -5.28 11.01
N ARG A 109 22.00 -4.41 11.01
CA ARG A 109 21.87 -3.03 10.51
C ARG A 109 21.39 -3.01 9.06
N GLU A 110 21.87 -3.93 8.23
CA GLU A 110 21.51 -4.01 6.81
C GLU A 110 20.03 -4.42 6.64
N SER A 111 19.55 -5.45 7.34
CA SER A 111 18.16 -5.86 7.29
C SER A 111 17.23 -4.76 7.82
N PHE A 112 17.63 -4.05 8.87
CA PHE A 112 16.90 -2.91 9.42
C PHE A 112 16.78 -1.78 8.40
N ARG A 113 17.93 -1.38 7.78
CA ARG A 113 17.99 -0.36 6.73
C ARG A 113 17.09 -0.72 5.55
N MET A 114 17.21 -1.93 5.02
CA MET A 114 16.44 -2.41 3.88
C MET A 114 14.93 -2.42 4.16
N ALA A 115 14.52 -2.88 5.35
CA ALA A 115 13.12 -2.90 5.73
C ALA A 115 12.51 -1.50 5.80
N LEU A 116 13.23 -0.52 6.38
CA LEU A 116 12.76 0.86 6.46
C LEU A 116 12.79 1.56 5.11
N ASP A 117 13.82 1.34 4.32
CA ASP A 117 13.98 1.94 3.00
C ASP A 117 12.80 1.54 2.08
N ILE A 118 12.60 0.23 1.91
CA ILE A 118 11.55 -0.28 1.00
C ILE A 118 10.14 -0.13 1.58
N SER A 119 9.94 -0.26 2.91
CA SER A 119 8.60 -0.34 3.48
C SER A 119 8.11 0.95 4.13
N ALA A 120 8.96 1.97 4.25
CA ALA A 120 8.61 3.27 4.82
C ALA A 120 9.08 4.44 3.95
N TYR A 121 10.39 4.55 3.67
CA TYR A 121 10.92 5.68 2.92
C TYR A 121 10.40 5.72 1.47
N SER A 122 10.17 4.58 0.85
CA SER A 122 9.63 4.52 -0.51
C SER A 122 8.29 5.25 -0.68
N LEU A 123 7.44 5.32 0.38
CA LEU A 123 6.24 6.18 0.37
C LEU A 123 6.63 7.65 0.17
N VAL A 124 7.64 8.12 0.89
CA VAL A 124 8.12 9.52 0.80
C VAL A 124 8.71 9.79 -0.57
N GLY A 125 9.62 8.91 -1.05
CA GLY A 125 10.27 9.03 -2.35
C GLY A 125 9.29 9.07 -3.52
N LEU A 126 8.37 8.11 -3.58
CA LEU A 126 7.34 8.05 -4.61
C LEU A 126 6.37 9.23 -4.52
N THR A 127 5.91 9.59 -3.31
CA THR A 127 5.00 10.74 -3.14
C THR A 127 5.66 12.03 -3.59
N ARG A 128 6.94 12.25 -3.26
CA ARG A 128 7.72 13.40 -3.74
C ARG A 128 7.73 13.49 -5.27
N ALA A 129 7.89 12.35 -5.94
CA ALA A 129 7.95 12.30 -7.40
C ALA A 129 6.60 12.53 -8.07
N VAL A 130 5.49 12.05 -7.48
CA VAL A 130 4.16 12.15 -8.12
C VAL A 130 3.31 13.31 -7.62
N ALA A 131 3.64 13.96 -6.50
CA ALA A 131 2.89 15.11 -5.98
C ALA A 131 2.74 16.25 -7.01
N PRO A 132 3.76 16.64 -7.80
CA PRO A 132 3.59 17.63 -8.85
C PRO A 132 2.51 17.26 -9.88
N LEU A 133 2.39 15.97 -10.23
CA LEU A 133 1.35 15.47 -11.14
C LEU A 133 -0.05 15.54 -10.52
N MET A 134 -0.15 15.43 -9.19
CA MET A 134 -1.42 15.63 -8.48
C MET A 134 -1.77 17.12 -8.41
N GLU A 135 -0.80 18.00 -8.24
CA GLU A 135 -1.02 19.45 -8.25
C GLU A 135 -1.60 19.94 -9.59
N THR A 136 -1.18 19.37 -10.74
CA THR A 136 -1.76 19.70 -12.05
C THR A 136 -3.24 19.32 -12.16
N ARG A 137 -3.70 18.36 -11.35
CA ARG A 137 -5.11 17.93 -11.26
C ARG A 137 -5.91 18.67 -10.17
N GLY A 138 -5.27 19.64 -9.49
CA GLY A 138 -5.89 20.40 -8.40
C GLY A 138 -5.93 19.68 -7.06
N GLY A 139 -5.09 18.66 -6.88
CA GLY A 139 -4.97 17.84 -5.68
C GLY A 139 -5.11 16.35 -5.96
N GLY A 140 -5.13 15.54 -4.90
CA GLY A 140 -5.18 14.09 -5.07
C GLY A 140 -5.31 13.31 -3.77
N SER A 141 -5.18 11.99 -3.86
CA SER A 141 -5.22 11.09 -2.70
C SER A 141 -4.07 10.08 -2.75
N VAL A 142 -3.25 10.07 -1.71
CA VAL A 142 -2.22 9.06 -1.47
C VAL A 142 -2.74 8.08 -0.42
N LEU A 143 -2.63 6.79 -0.71
CA LEU A 143 -3.02 5.72 0.18
C LEU A 143 -1.87 4.73 0.35
N THR A 144 -1.56 4.35 1.59
CA THR A 144 -0.61 3.26 1.85
C THR A 144 -1.24 2.14 2.67
N LEU A 145 -0.59 0.98 2.70
CA LEU A 145 -1.04 -0.22 3.40
C LEU A 145 -0.14 -0.47 4.61
N THR A 146 -0.75 -0.53 5.79
CA THR A 146 -0.07 -0.85 7.05
C THR A 146 -0.70 -2.06 7.73
N TYR A 147 -0.24 -2.38 8.93
CA TYR A 147 -0.71 -3.49 9.74
C TYR A 147 -0.61 -3.14 11.23
N LEU A 148 -1.51 -3.69 12.04
CA LEU A 148 -1.55 -3.47 13.49
C LEU A 148 -0.23 -3.80 14.22
N GLY A 149 0.67 -4.53 13.56
CA GLY A 149 2.05 -4.75 14.02
C GLY A 149 2.89 -3.49 14.19
N SER A 150 2.45 -2.33 13.68
CA SER A 150 3.02 -1.01 13.98
C SER A 150 2.79 -0.56 15.42
N GLN A 151 1.71 -1.04 16.06
CA GLN A 151 1.26 -0.61 17.39
C GLN A 151 1.33 -1.72 18.43
N ARG A 152 1.28 -2.98 18.02
CA ARG A 152 1.32 -4.16 18.90
C ARG A 152 2.33 -5.18 18.37
N VAL A 153 2.96 -5.90 19.28
CA VAL A 153 3.92 -6.95 18.91
C VAL A 153 3.18 -8.17 18.37
N PHE A 154 3.55 -8.58 17.17
CA PHE A 154 3.18 -9.87 16.58
C PHE A 154 4.44 -10.72 16.41
N THR A 155 4.41 -11.95 16.84
CA THR A 155 5.52 -12.90 16.68
C THR A 155 5.89 -13.02 15.21
N ASN A 156 7.18 -13.03 14.89
CA ASN A 156 7.73 -13.13 13.54
C ASN A 156 7.36 -11.97 12.59
N TYR A 157 6.91 -10.83 13.14
CA TYR A 157 6.73 -9.59 12.36
C TYR A 157 7.90 -8.62 12.54
N ASN A 158 8.50 -8.60 13.70
CA ASN A 158 9.80 -8.02 14.08
C ASN A 158 10.08 -6.64 13.42
N VAL A 159 11.15 -6.55 12.61
CA VAL A 159 11.56 -5.30 11.95
C VAL A 159 10.48 -4.70 11.05
N MET A 160 9.59 -5.51 10.50
CA MET A 160 8.46 -5.00 9.72
C MET A 160 7.49 -4.19 10.57
N GLY A 161 7.30 -4.54 11.86
CA GLY A 161 6.51 -3.74 12.79
C GLY A 161 7.07 -2.34 12.97
N VAL A 162 8.40 -2.22 13.11
CA VAL A 162 9.12 -0.93 13.19
C VAL A 162 8.96 -0.16 11.88
N ALA A 163 9.13 -0.82 10.73
CA ALA A 163 8.96 -0.17 9.43
C ALA A 163 7.51 0.34 9.23
N LYS A 164 6.50 -0.42 9.67
CA LYS A 164 5.10 0.03 9.60
C LYS A 164 4.80 1.18 10.56
N ALA A 165 5.42 1.24 11.73
CA ALA A 165 5.32 2.40 12.62
C ALA A 165 5.93 3.67 11.98
N ALA A 166 7.10 3.55 11.35
CA ALA A 166 7.72 4.62 10.60
C ALA A 166 6.85 5.07 9.40
N LEU A 167 6.24 4.11 8.67
CA LEU A 167 5.31 4.38 7.58
C LEU A 167 4.10 5.20 8.05
N GLU A 168 3.47 4.82 9.17
CA GLU A 168 2.32 5.54 9.73
C GLU A 168 2.71 6.96 10.23
N ALA A 169 3.90 7.11 10.78
CA ALA A 169 4.43 8.45 11.09
C ALA A 169 4.59 9.27 9.80
N SER A 170 5.16 8.70 8.74
CA SER A 170 5.35 9.37 7.45
C SER A 170 4.02 9.82 6.83
N VAL A 171 2.94 9.04 6.97
CA VAL A 171 1.59 9.44 6.54
C VAL A 171 1.17 10.77 7.16
N ARG A 172 1.38 10.96 8.47
CA ARG A 172 1.00 12.19 9.17
C ARG A 172 1.82 13.41 8.71
N TYR A 173 3.13 13.24 8.54
CA TYR A 173 4.00 14.32 8.07
C TYR A 173 3.70 14.69 6.61
N LEU A 174 3.52 13.70 5.72
CA LEU A 174 3.13 13.95 4.34
C LEU A 174 1.74 14.60 4.24
N ALA A 175 0.79 14.23 5.09
CA ALA A 175 -0.53 14.86 5.15
C ALA A 175 -0.43 16.34 5.54
N ALA A 176 0.44 16.69 6.49
CA ALA A 176 0.68 18.08 6.88
C ALA A 176 1.34 18.91 5.76
N ASP A 177 2.37 18.35 5.11
CA ASP A 177 3.11 19.04 4.05
C ASP A 177 2.29 19.24 2.77
N LEU A 178 1.46 18.25 2.42
CA LEU A 178 0.73 18.22 1.15
C LEU A 178 -0.73 18.71 1.25
N GLY A 179 -1.25 18.83 2.46
CA GLY A 179 -2.60 19.35 2.71
C GLY A 179 -2.88 20.73 2.06
N PRO A 180 -1.96 21.72 2.15
CA PRO A 180 -2.11 23.00 1.46
C PRO A 180 -2.23 22.89 -0.06
N LYS A 181 -1.77 21.78 -0.66
CA LYS A 181 -1.87 21.47 -2.09
C LYS A 181 -3.11 20.62 -2.43
N ASN A 182 -4.04 20.48 -1.48
CA ASN A 182 -5.23 19.63 -1.61
C ASN A 182 -4.91 18.15 -1.92
N ILE A 183 -3.76 17.65 -1.43
CA ILE A 183 -3.37 16.24 -1.53
C ILE A 183 -3.54 15.60 -0.16
N ARG A 184 -4.41 14.61 -0.07
CA ARG A 184 -4.67 13.85 1.15
C ARG A 184 -3.75 12.63 1.22
N VAL A 185 -3.27 12.30 2.41
CA VAL A 185 -2.41 11.12 2.62
C VAL A 185 -2.97 10.30 3.77
N ASN A 186 -3.34 9.04 3.51
CA ASN A 186 -3.94 8.16 4.50
C ASN A 186 -3.33 6.75 4.41
N ALA A 187 -3.57 5.94 5.42
CA ALA A 187 -3.23 4.52 5.44
C ALA A 187 -4.45 3.64 5.73
N ILE A 188 -4.43 2.41 5.24
CA ILE A 188 -5.32 1.34 5.70
C ILE A 188 -4.49 0.32 6.48
N SER A 189 -4.86 0.07 7.74
CA SER A 189 -4.37 -1.05 8.51
C SER A 189 -5.28 -2.25 8.26
N ALA A 190 -4.87 -3.12 7.34
CA ALA A 190 -5.62 -4.30 6.98
C ALA A 190 -5.45 -5.40 8.05
N GLY A 191 -6.49 -6.17 8.30
CA GLY A 191 -6.39 -7.40 9.08
C GLY A 191 -5.50 -8.46 8.41
N ALA A 192 -5.30 -9.58 9.07
CA ALA A 192 -4.47 -10.66 8.53
C ALA A 192 -5.09 -11.25 7.26
N ILE A 193 -4.40 -11.10 6.12
CA ILE A 193 -4.81 -11.58 4.79
C ILE A 193 -3.70 -12.45 4.19
N LYS A 194 -4.05 -13.58 3.58
CA LYS A 194 -3.11 -14.48 2.89
C LYS A 194 -2.55 -13.86 1.61
N THR A 195 -1.57 -12.99 1.73
CA THR A 195 -0.81 -12.42 0.61
C THR A 195 0.50 -13.16 0.38
N LEU A 196 1.24 -12.82 -0.69
CA LEU A 196 2.59 -13.34 -0.90
C LEU A 196 3.54 -12.88 0.22
N ALA A 197 3.45 -11.63 0.64
CA ALA A 197 4.24 -11.09 1.76
C ALA A 197 3.93 -11.82 3.08
N ALA A 198 2.65 -12.08 3.37
CA ALA A 198 2.23 -12.80 4.55
C ALA A 198 2.71 -14.27 4.57
N ALA A 199 2.91 -14.90 3.40
CA ALA A 199 3.45 -16.25 3.30
C ALA A 199 4.92 -16.35 3.79
N GLY A 200 5.65 -15.24 3.84
CA GLY A 200 6.99 -15.17 4.42
C GLY A 200 7.03 -15.13 5.95
N ILE A 201 5.88 -14.96 6.62
CA ILE A 201 5.79 -14.88 8.09
C ILE A 201 5.52 -16.27 8.66
N SER A 202 6.46 -16.79 9.44
CA SER A 202 6.32 -18.08 10.11
C SER A 202 5.15 -18.05 11.11
N GLY A 203 4.29 -19.06 11.07
CA GLY A 203 3.11 -19.13 11.95
C GLY A 203 1.91 -18.30 11.53
N PHE A 204 1.89 -17.72 10.32
CA PHE A 204 0.80 -16.86 9.85
C PHE A 204 -0.60 -17.51 9.92
N SER A 205 -0.69 -18.84 9.76
CA SER A 205 -1.96 -19.58 9.89
C SER A 205 -2.57 -19.43 11.29
N SER A 206 -1.75 -19.40 12.34
CA SER A 206 -2.20 -19.18 13.72
C SER A 206 -2.74 -17.77 13.92
N ILE A 207 -2.13 -16.77 13.27
CA ILE A 207 -2.63 -15.38 13.29
C ILE A 207 -4.03 -15.33 12.69
N LEU A 208 -4.27 -15.97 11.53
CA LEU A 208 -5.59 -16.05 10.93
C LEU A 208 -6.65 -16.70 11.83
N GLN A 209 -6.26 -17.72 12.60
CA GLN A 209 -7.17 -18.35 13.54
C GLN A 209 -7.52 -17.39 14.69
N VAL A 210 -6.52 -16.68 15.25
CA VAL A 210 -6.74 -15.68 16.30
C VAL A 210 -7.72 -14.60 15.85
N TYR A 211 -7.64 -14.12 14.59
CA TYR A 211 -8.61 -13.16 14.06
C TYR A 211 -10.03 -13.73 14.04
N ARG A 212 -10.21 -14.98 13.58
CA ARG A 212 -11.53 -15.65 13.58
C ARG A 212 -12.11 -15.80 14.98
N ASP A 213 -11.26 -16.09 15.95
CA ASP A 213 -11.70 -16.38 17.32
C ASP A 213 -11.98 -15.10 18.12
N ARG A 214 -11.24 -14.01 17.85
CA ARG A 214 -11.20 -12.83 18.71
C ARG A 214 -11.78 -11.56 18.08
N ALA A 215 -11.75 -11.40 16.75
CA ALA A 215 -12.33 -10.22 16.13
C ALA A 215 -13.84 -10.13 16.46
N PRO A 216 -14.39 -8.94 16.71
CA PRO A 216 -15.82 -8.74 16.95
C PRO A 216 -16.72 -9.39 15.90
N LEU A 217 -16.36 -9.30 14.61
CA LEU A 217 -17.14 -9.95 13.53
C LEU A 217 -16.91 -11.46 13.41
N ARG A 218 -16.05 -12.06 14.28
CA ARG A 218 -15.77 -13.52 14.31
C ARG A 218 -15.33 -14.09 12.97
N ARG A 219 -14.64 -13.30 12.17
CA ARG A 219 -14.06 -13.69 10.88
C ARG A 219 -12.82 -12.86 10.56
N GLY A 220 -12.05 -13.31 9.59
CA GLY A 220 -11.03 -12.46 8.95
C GLY A 220 -11.66 -11.48 7.98
N VAL A 221 -10.80 -10.69 7.35
CA VAL A 221 -11.13 -9.82 6.22
C VAL A 221 -10.49 -10.38 4.95
N ASP A 222 -11.03 -10.01 3.79
CA ASP A 222 -10.45 -10.31 2.49
C ASP A 222 -9.93 -9.06 1.76
N GLN A 223 -9.29 -9.27 0.62
CA GLN A 223 -8.71 -8.17 -0.15
C GLN A 223 -9.80 -7.24 -0.72
N GLY A 224 -10.99 -7.76 -1.03
CA GLY A 224 -12.10 -6.98 -1.57
C GLY A 224 -12.62 -5.96 -0.56
N GLU A 225 -12.77 -6.37 0.71
CA GLU A 225 -13.20 -5.48 1.80
C GLU A 225 -12.19 -4.34 2.05
N VAL A 226 -10.89 -4.63 1.90
CA VAL A 226 -9.85 -3.61 1.95
C VAL A 226 -9.90 -2.69 0.73
N ALA A 227 -10.19 -3.24 -0.45
CA ALA A 227 -10.34 -2.46 -1.68
C ALA A 227 -11.56 -1.52 -1.61
N ASP A 228 -12.69 -1.94 -1.03
CA ASP A 228 -13.87 -1.08 -0.84
C ASP A 228 -13.52 0.15 0.02
N ALA A 229 -12.82 -0.07 1.14
CA ALA A 229 -12.32 1.02 1.99
C ALA A 229 -11.30 1.91 1.24
N ALA A 230 -10.44 1.32 0.41
CA ALA A 230 -9.49 2.05 -0.41
C ALA A 230 -10.21 2.96 -1.41
N ILE A 231 -11.21 2.47 -2.15
CA ILE A 231 -12.00 3.28 -3.09
C ILE A 231 -12.68 4.45 -2.39
N PHE A 232 -13.21 4.26 -1.17
CA PHE A 232 -13.72 5.37 -0.37
C PHE A 232 -12.63 6.42 -0.09
N LEU A 233 -11.44 6.01 0.39
CA LEU A 233 -10.34 6.94 0.70
C LEU A 233 -9.74 7.61 -0.55
N LEU A 234 -9.80 6.97 -1.71
CA LEU A 234 -9.32 7.54 -2.98
C LEU A 234 -10.33 8.51 -3.61
N SER A 235 -11.60 8.44 -3.22
CA SER A 235 -12.69 9.22 -3.80
C SER A 235 -12.93 10.55 -3.09
N PRO A 236 -13.72 11.47 -3.69
CA PRO A 236 -14.16 12.70 -3.05
C PRO A 236 -15.03 12.50 -1.79
N ALA A 237 -15.58 11.29 -1.56
CA ALA A 237 -16.36 10.98 -0.37
C ALA A 237 -15.56 11.13 0.93
N SER A 238 -14.22 11.01 0.85
CA SER A 238 -13.29 11.15 1.99
C SER A 238 -12.51 12.50 1.98
N ARG A 239 -13.03 13.54 1.31
CA ARG A 239 -12.34 14.83 1.10
C ARG A 239 -11.90 15.56 2.38
N ALA A 240 -12.46 15.21 3.53
CA ALA A 240 -12.10 15.78 4.83
C ALA A 240 -11.21 14.84 5.67
N ILE A 241 -10.72 13.72 5.08
CA ILE A 241 -9.91 12.71 5.78
C ILE A 241 -8.49 12.76 5.24
N THR A 242 -7.53 13.11 6.10
CA THR A 242 -6.09 13.08 5.82
C THR A 242 -5.30 12.83 7.11
N GLY A 243 -4.14 12.16 7.01
CA GLY A 243 -3.31 11.80 8.17
C GLY A 243 -3.85 10.61 8.97
N GLU A 244 -4.87 9.90 8.48
CA GLU A 244 -5.60 8.85 9.18
C GLU A 244 -5.04 7.45 8.86
N VAL A 245 -5.15 6.56 9.85
CA VAL A 245 -4.91 5.11 9.70
C VAL A 245 -6.23 4.39 9.92
N LEU A 246 -6.94 4.09 8.84
CA LEU A 246 -8.23 3.41 8.87
C LEU A 246 -8.05 1.91 9.12
N MET A 247 -8.65 1.40 10.20
CA MET A 247 -8.64 -0.03 10.51
C MET A 247 -9.68 -0.79 9.68
N VAL A 248 -9.24 -1.80 8.92
CA VAL A 248 -10.08 -2.73 8.17
C VAL A 248 -9.69 -4.15 8.56
N ASP A 249 -10.15 -4.59 9.73
CA ASP A 249 -9.65 -5.80 10.41
C ASP A 249 -10.75 -6.58 11.17
N ALA A 250 -12.00 -6.42 10.77
CA ALA A 250 -13.16 -7.01 11.44
C ALA A 250 -13.32 -6.59 12.93
N GLY A 251 -12.69 -5.46 13.32
CA GLY A 251 -12.71 -4.92 14.68
C GLY A 251 -11.64 -5.52 15.61
N TYR A 252 -10.72 -6.34 15.09
CA TYR A 252 -9.70 -7.01 15.92
C TYR A 252 -8.86 -6.02 16.74
N HIS A 253 -8.49 -4.87 16.19
CA HIS A 253 -7.69 -3.85 16.88
C HIS A 253 -8.31 -3.34 18.17
N ALA A 254 -9.65 -3.34 18.30
CA ALA A 254 -10.38 -2.86 19.46
C ALA A 254 -10.38 -3.86 20.65
N MET A 255 -9.94 -5.11 20.41
CA MET A 255 -9.93 -6.15 21.43
C MET A 255 -8.66 -6.07 22.26
N GLY A 256 -8.82 -6.11 23.60
CA GLY A 256 -7.72 -6.06 24.56
C GLY A 256 -6.99 -7.40 24.74
N ILE A 257 -7.69 -8.53 24.58
CA ILE A 257 -7.21 -9.90 24.83
C ILE A 257 -7.78 -10.84 23.78
#